data_ec9bc9a35cdd8ff62e77b3dc78c1cab2
#
_entry.id   ec9bc9a35cdd8ff62e77b3dc78c1cab2
#
_cell.length_a   1.000
_cell.length_b   1.000
_cell.length_c   1.000
_cell.angle_alpha   90.00
_cell.angle_beta   90.00
_cell.angle_gamma   90.00
#
_symmetry.space_group_name_H-M   'P 1'
#
loop_
_entity.id
_entity.type
_entity.pdbx_description
1 polymer ?
#
loop_
_entity_poly.entity_id
_entity_poly.type
_entity_poly.pdbx_seq_one_letter_code
_entity_poly.pdbx_strand_id
1 'polypeptide(L)'
;MIRNFKRTAAILGVVAAGSATLVACVVSDNGSTTETTAAAIEGLSGTTGQLVAEGASSQQNAMDYFGQKYQEAVSGATLAYTASGSGSGRTNFVGGQVAFAGSDSPLSEDQVAPAAERCEGNDAWHLPFVIGPVAIAYNLEGVDELNLSIENVAKIFKGEITKWNDEAISAENEGVELPDTDISVVYRSDESGTTDNFQKFLGAAAGDVWETEGQQFPAGVGEGANGSNGVASQVSAIDGGITYVESGFATQQGLGVANLDFGAGPVELNTESVGVALDNLEFATEGNDMVVDTDALFASNAEGSYPLILTTYEI
;
A
#
# COMPACT_ATOMS: atom_id res chain seq x y z
N MET A 1 -44.02 0.94 52.78
CA MET A 1 -44.88 -0.13 52.25
C MET A 1 -43.98 -1.04 51.42
N ILE A 2 -43.41 -1.98 52.01
CA ILE A 2 -43.54 -3.41 52.09
C ILE A 2 -44.36 -3.97 50.91
N ARG A 3 -43.72 -4.74 50.04
CA ARG A 3 -44.06 -6.13 49.77
C ARG A 3 -43.06 -6.85 48.89
N ASN A 4 -42.38 -7.81 49.55
CA ASN A 4 -41.69 -8.96 49.00
C ASN A 4 -42.65 -9.90 48.22
N PHE A 5 -42.14 -10.61 47.21
CA PHE A 5 -42.46 -12.01 46.93
C PHE A 5 -41.29 -12.58 46.12
N LYS A 6 -40.43 -13.33 46.68
CA LYS A 6 -40.24 -14.76 46.92
C LYS A 6 -40.41 -15.64 45.67
N ARG A 7 -39.26 -16.20 45.28
CA ARG A 7 -38.91 -17.59 45.00
C ARG A 7 -39.89 -18.45 44.20
N THR A 8 -39.41 -19.07 43.13
CA THR A 8 -39.49 -20.52 43.01
C THR A 8 -38.41 -21.06 42.09
N ALA A 9 -37.63 -21.99 42.60
CA ALA A 9 -36.75 -22.88 41.87
C ALA A 9 -37.53 -24.13 41.47
N ALA A 10 -37.28 -24.67 40.32
CA ALA A 10 -37.55 -26.08 39.93
C ALA A 10 -36.83 -26.33 38.65
N ILE A 11 -35.90 -27.18 38.66
CA ILE A 11 -35.78 -28.61 38.53
C ILE A 11 -35.29 -29.00 37.13
N LEU A 12 -34.08 -29.51 37.14
CA LEU A 12 -33.51 -30.61 36.35
C LEU A 12 -34.40 -31.23 35.26
N GLY A 13 -33.89 -31.20 34.05
CA GLY A 13 -34.25 -32.14 32.99
C GLY A 13 -33.00 -32.66 32.33
N VAL A 14 -32.44 -33.72 32.87
CA VAL A 14 -31.47 -34.59 32.20
C VAL A 14 -32.21 -35.32 31.08
N VAL A 15 -31.86 -35.06 29.84
CA VAL A 15 -32.17 -35.99 28.75
C VAL A 15 -30.85 -36.51 28.20
N ALA A 16 -30.49 -37.65 28.75
CA ALA A 16 -29.57 -38.57 28.11
C ALA A 16 -30.38 -39.33 27.05
N ALA A 17 -29.85 -39.43 25.88
CA ALA A 17 -29.96 -40.57 24.97
C ALA A 17 -29.75 -40.05 23.54
N GLY A 18 -28.82 -40.58 22.93
CA GLY A 18 -28.88 -41.47 21.84
C GLY A 18 -27.59 -41.44 21.05
N SER A 19 -26.60 -42.15 21.50
CA SER A 19 -25.50 -42.57 20.66
C SER A 19 -26.04 -43.54 19.60
N ALA A 20 -26.36 -43.02 18.43
CA ALA A 20 -26.52 -43.86 17.26
C ALA A 20 -25.14 -44.21 16.72
N THR A 21 -24.58 -45.30 17.23
CA THR A 21 -23.45 -45.98 16.60
C THR A 21 -23.93 -46.58 15.29
N LEU A 22 -23.68 -45.91 14.20
CA LEU A 22 -23.68 -46.52 12.87
C LEU A 22 -22.44 -47.42 12.79
N VAL A 23 -22.63 -48.69 13.09
CA VAL A 23 -21.68 -49.74 12.73
C VAL A 23 -21.76 -49.87 11.22
N ALA A 24 -20.89 -49.20 10.50
CA ALA A 24 -20.63 -49.53 9.10
C ALA A 24 -19.76 -50.81 9.10
N CYS A 25 -20.27 -51.87 8.53
CA CYS A 25 -19.55 -53.09 8.26
C CYS A 25 -18.26 -52.76 7.48
N VAL A 26 -17.14 -53.00 8.14
CA VAL A 26 -15.84 -53.03 7.49
C VAL A 26 -15.78 -54.28 6.64
N VAL A 27 -15.96 -54.14 5.35
CA VAL A 27 -15.45 -55.11 4.40
C VAL A 27 -13.96 -54.82 4.29
N SER A 28 -13.16 -55.77 4.81
CA SER A 28 -11.71 -55.74 4.58
C SER A 28 -11.46 -55.89 3.10
N ASP A 29 -11.12 -54.76 2.47
CA ASP A 29 -10.37 -54.80 1.24
C ASP A 29 -9.14 -53.89 1.41
N ASN A 30 -8.01 -54.44 1.04
CA ASN A 30 -6.68 -53.94 1.28
C ASN A 30 -6.45 -52.70 0.40
N GLY A 31 -6.98 -51.54 0.83
CA GLY A 31 -6.88 -50.25 0.15
C GLY A 31 -6.14 -49.26 1.03
N SER A 32 -4.91 -48.98 0.68
CA SER A 32 -4.16 -47.80 1.16
C SER A 32 -5.08 -46.62 1.35
N THR A 33 -5.19 -46.15 2.59
CA THR A 33 -5.63 -44.76 2.85
C THR A 33 -4.58 -43.85 2.23
N THR A 34 -4.83 -43.42 1.01
CA THR A 34 -4.13 -42.33 0.42
C THR A 34 -4.57 -41.08 1.20
N GLU A 35 -3.84 -40.75 2.25
CA GLU A 35 -3.80 -39.33 2.66
C GLU A 35 -3.44 -38.58 1.38
N THR A 36 -4.37 -37.79 0.86
CA THR A 36 -4.09 -36.87 -0.21
C THR A 36 -3.24 -35.75 0.44
N THR A 37 -1.97 -36.04 0.62
CA THR A 37 -0.98 -34.97 0.81
C THR A 37 -1.12 -34.13 -0.45
N ALA A 38 -1.67 -32.92 -0.29
CA ALA A 38 -1.61 -31.92 -1.34
C ALA A 38 -0.18 -31.94 -1.89
N ALA A 39 -0.05 -32.15 -3.20
CA ALA A 39 1.26 -32.21 -3.82
C ALA A 39 1.99 -30.92 -3.42
N ALA A 40 3.16 -31.06 -2.79
CA ALA A 40 3.97 -29.91 -2.42
C ALA A 40 4.19 -29.07 -3.69
N ILE A 41 3.76 -27.82 -3.65
CA ILE A 41 3.99 -26.91 -4.77
C ILE A 41 5.48 -26.71 -4.85
N GLU A 42 6.06 -26.97 -6.02
CA GLU A 42 7.50 -26.84 -6.26
C GLU A 42 7.95 -25.41 -5.92
N GLY A 43 9.00 -25.26 -5.13
CA GLY A 43 9.54 -23.97 -4.70
C GLY A 43 9.02 -23.45 -3.34
N LEU A 44 8.01 -24.08 -2.72
CA LEU A 44 7.57 -23.72 -1.38
C LEU A 44 8.26 -24.58 -0.30
N SER A 45 8.68 -23.93 0.80
CA SER A 45 9.36 -24.64 1.91
C SER A 45 8.45 -25.64 2.63
N GLY A 46 7.14 -25.45 2.56
CA GLY A 46 6.17 -26.23 3.33
C GLY A 46 6.22 -25.95 4.84
N THR A 47 6.93 -24.93 5.28
CA THR A 47 7.03 -24.54 6.69
C THR A 47 5.67 -24.03 7.18
N THR A 48 5.25 -24.52 8.33
CA THR A 48 3.98 -24.13 8.98
C THR A 48 4.22 -23.20 10.15
N GLY A 49 3.18 -22.51 10.58
CA GLY A 49 3.22 -21.55 11.69
C GLY A 49 2.76 -20.17 11.26
N GLN A 50 2.79 -19.22 12.19
CA GLN A 50 2.44 -17.84 11.94
C GLN A 50 3.70 -17.00 11.69
N LEU A 51 3.72 -16.29 10.57
CA LEU A 51 4.68 -15.25 10.27
C LEU A 51 4.05 -13.90 10.58
N VAL A 52 4.73 -13.08 11.39
CA VAL A 52 4.27 -11.74 11.76
C VAL A 52 5.14 -10.72 11.04
N ALA A 53 4.49 -9.83 10.31
CA ALA A 53 5.13 -8.75 9.58
C ALA A 53 4.34 -7.45 9.69
N GLU A 54 5.00 -6.34 9.45
CA GLU A 54 4.39 -5.02 9.59
C GLU A 54 5.03 -4.04 8.61
N GLY A 55 4.32 -2.98 8.23
CA GLY A 55 4.93 -1.91 7.46
C GLY A 55 4.02 -1.25 6.44
N ALA A 56 4.55 -1.04 5.25
CA ALA A 56 3.94 -0.26 4.18
C ALA A 56 2.48 -0.64 3.91
N SER A 57 1.59 0.34 3.94
CA SER A 57 0.18 0.12 3.60
C SER A 57 -0.07 0.06 2.08
N SER A 58 0.87 0.54 1.28
CA SER A 58 0.90 0.44 -0.18
C SER A 58 0.70 -0.99 -0.69
N GLN A 59 1.32 -1.96 -0.03
CA GLN A 59 1.26 -3.37 -0.40
C GLN A 59 0.16 -4.19 0.32
N GLN A 60 -0.68 -3.57 1.15
CA GLN A 60 -1.67 -4.32 1.96
C GLN A 60 -2.50 -5.28 1.12
N ASN A 61 -3.05 -4.82 -0.01
CA ASN A 61 -3.88 -5.66 -0.88
C ASN A 61 -3.10 -6.86 -1.46
N ALA A 62 -1.83 -6.67 -1.78
CA ALA A 62 -0.95 -7.75 -2.26
C ALA A 62 -0.64 -8.76 -1.15
N MET A 63 -0.33 -8.28 0.06
CA MET A 63 -0.08 -9.12 1.23
C MET A 63 -1.29 -9.96 1.62
N ASP A 64 -2.48 -9.37 1.61
CA ASP A 64 -3.73 -10.08 1.89
C ASP A 64 -3.96 -11.19 0.85
N TYR A 65 -3.79 -10.89 -0.43
CA TYR A 65 -3.95 -11.85 -1.52
C TYR A 65 -2.91 -12.97 -1.46
N PHE A 66 -1.63 -12.65 -1.35
CA PHE A 66 -0.55 -13.63 -1.32
C PHE A 66 -0.58 -14.46 -0.03
N GLY A 67 -0.87 -13.85 1.12
CA GLY A 67 -1.03 -14.54 2.39
C GLY A 67 -2.14 -15.59 2.33
N GLN A 68 -3.30 -15.23 1.75
CA GLN A 68 -4.39 -16.18 1.52
C GLN A 68 -3.97 -17.31 0.59
N LYS A 69 -3.34 -16.99 -0.56
CA LYS A 69 -2.90 -18.02 -1.52
C LYS A 69 -1.82 -18.93 -0.96
N TYR A 70 -0.90 -18.40 -0.16
CA TYR A 70 0.11 -19.22 0.51
C TYR A 70 -0.53 -20.16 1.54
N GLN A 71 -1.50 -19.69 2.32
CA GLN A 71 -2.24 -20.53 3.28
C GLN A 71 -3.05 -21.64 2.59
N GLU A 72 -3.66 -21.37 1.43
CA GLU A 72 -4.33 -22.38 0.61
C GLU A 72 -3.33 -23.45 0.13
N ALA A 73 -2.11 -23.05 -0.24
CA ALA A 73 -1.06 -23.93 -0.74
C ALA A 73 -0.34 -24.72 0.37
N VAL A 74 -0.13 -24.10 1.55
CA VAL A 74 0.59 -24.66 2.68
C VAL A 74 -0.30 -24.63 3.91
N SER A 75 -1.03 -25.72 4.14
CA SER A 75 -1.92 -25.84 5.29
C SER A 75 -1.19 -25.66 6.61
N GLY A 76 -1.68 -24.75 7.45
CA GLY A 76 -1.06 -24.41 8.74
C GLY A 76 -0.01 -23.30 8.69
N ALA A 77 0.26 -22.73 7.52
CA ALA A 77 1.00 -21.47 7.41
C ALA A 77 0.03 -20.28 7.43
N THR A 78 0.37 -19.22 8.14
CA THR A 78 -0.40 -17.95 8.17
C THR A 78 0.53 -16.76 8.16
N LEU A 79 0.12 -15.71 7.46
CA LEU A 79 0.76 -14.41 7.50
C LEU A 79 -0.14 -13.44 8.29
N ALA A 80 0.40 -12.80 9.32
CA ALA A 80 -0.23 -11.69 10.01
C ALA A 80 0.52 -10.41 9.61
N TYR A 81 0.01 -9.69 8.63
CA TYR A 81 0.56 -8.42 8.18
C TYR A 81 -0.23 -7.25 8.74
N THR A 82 0.47 -6.26 9.31
CA THR A 82 -0.13 -5.02 9.82
C THR A 82 0.35 -3.84 8.97
N ALA A 83 -0.58 -3.19 8.29
CA ALA A 83 -0.30 -2.05 7.42
C ALA A 83 -0.19 -0.74 8.24
N SER A 84 0.91 -0.57 8.96
CA SER A 84 1.16 0.54 9.91
C SER A 84 1.99 1.69 9.35
N GLY A 85 2.45 1.58 8.11
CA GLY A 85 3.36 2.50 7.45
C GLY A 85 4.82 2.02 7.46
N SER A 86 5.59 2.46 6.45
CA SER A 86 6.97 2.04 6.23
C SER A 86 7.89 2.35 7.42
N GLY A 87 7.74 3.51 8.05
CA GLY A 87 8.53 3.91 9.21
C GLY A 87 8.34 2.99 10.41
N SER A 88 7.08 2.66 10.75
CA SER A 88 6.74 1.71 11.81
C SER A 88 7.30 0.31 11.49
N GLY A 89 7.14 -0.15 10.24
CA GLY A 89 7.67 -1.45 9.81
C GLY A 89 9.17 -1.57 10.03
N ARG A 90 9.96 -0.61 9.53
CA ARG A 90 11.42 -0.59 9.72
C ARG A 90 11.83 -0.53 11.19
N THR A 91 11.15 0.30 11.98
CA THR A 91 11.41 0.41 13.42
C THR A 91 11.17 -0.92 14.14
N ASN A 92 10.05 -1.60 13.85
CA ASN A 92 9.70 -2.87 14.45
C ASN A 92 10.57 -4.03 13.95
N PHE A 93 11.05 -3.96 12.70
CA PHE A 93 12.05 -4.89 12.18
C PHE A 93 13.37 -4.76 12.93
N VAL A 94 13.93 -3.56 13.03
CA VAL A 94 15.15 -3.28 13.77
C VAL A 94 15.02 -3.69 15.24
N GLY A 95 13.85 -3.44 15.85
CA GLY A 95 13.52 -3.86 17.22
C GLY A 95 13.28 -5.35 17.41
N GLY A 96 13.35 -6.18 16.36
CA GLY A 96 13.13 -7.62 16.43
C GLY A 96 11.69 -8.04 16.73
N GLN A 97 10.71 -7.16 16.55
CA GLN A 97 9.31 -7.41 16.88
C GLN A 97 8.55 -8.13 15.75
N VAL A 98 9.04 -8.05 14.53
CA VAL A 98 8.47 -8.70 13.34
C VAL A 98 9.53 -9.52 12.62
N ALA A 99 9.10 -10.49 11.84
CA ALA A 99 10.00 -11.36 11.08
C ALA A 99 10.63 -10.63 9.89
N PHE A 100 9.84 -9.80 9.22
CA PHE A 100 10.25 -8.92 8.14
C PHE A 100 9.40 -7.65 8.16
N ALA A 101 9.87 -6.61 7.48
CA ALA A 101 9.11 -5.37 7.32
C ALA A 101 8.86 -5.06 5.86
N GLY A 102 7.62 -4.62 5.55
CA GLY A 102 7.31 -3.97 4.29
C GLY A 102 7.69 -2.49 4.34
N SER A 103 8.45 -1.99 3.39
CA SER A 103 8.81 -0.57 3.35
C SER A 103 8.97 -0.06 1.92
N ASP A 104 8.40 1.12 1.65
CA ASP A 104 8.58 1.80 0.36
C ASP A 104 9.84 2.67 0.33
N SER A 105 10.53 2.77 1.47
CA SER A 105 11.81 3.46 1.60
C SER A 105 12.85 2.50 2.14
N PRO A 106 14.12 2.56 1.72
CA PRO A 106 15.18 1.78 2.32
C PRO A 106 15.37 2.15 3.81
N LEU A 107 16.13 1.33 4.52
CA LEU A 107 16.59 1.66 5.88
C LEU A 107 17.29 3.01 5.87
N SER A 108 16.99 3.87 6.84
CA SER A 108 17.72 5.12 7.03
C SER A 108 19.14 4.83 7.57
N GLU A 109 20.06 5.77 7.40
CA GLU A 109 21.47 5.60 7.81
C GLU A 109 21.62 5.16 9.28
N ASP A 110 20.77 5.69 10.17
CA ASP A 110 20.74 5.35 11.59
C ASP A 110 20.13 3.96 11.87
N GLN A 111 19.39 3.39 10.94
CA GLN A 111 18.80 2.05 11.06
C GLN A 111 19.70 0.94 10.52
N VAL A 112 20.67 1.23 9.65
CA VAL A 112 21.52 0.21 8.99
C VAL A 112 22.31 -0.59 10.02
N ALA A 113 23.02 0.06 10.94
CA ALA A 113 23.84 -0.64 11.93
C ALA A 113 23.01 -1.47 12.93
N PRO A 114 21.90 -0.96 13.50
CA PRO A 114 20.99 -1.77 14.31
C PRO A 114 20.34 -2.93 13.55
N ALA A 115 20.02 -2.77 12.28
CA ALA A 115 19.49 -3.85 11.45
C ALA A 115 20.52 -4.96 11.24
N ALA A 116 21.77 -4.60 11.00
CA ALA A 116 22.87 -5.57 10.89
C ALA A 116 23.10 -6.32 12.22
N GLU A 117 23.01 -5.64 13.38
CA GLU A 117 23.06 -6.30 14.69
C GLU A 117 21.94 -7.33 14.84
N ARG A 118 20.70 -6.97 14.48
CA ARG A 118 19.58 -7.90 14.45
C ARG A 118 19.81 -9.10 13.53
N CYS A 119 20.48 -8.89 12.41
CA CYS A 119 20.82 -9.91 11.41
C CYS A 119 22.14 -10.67 11.74
N GLU A 120 22.54 -10.71 13.04
CA GLU A 120 23.72 -11.43 13.53
C GLU A 120 25.03 -10.96 12.86
N GLY A 121 25.12 -9.68 12.52
CA GLY A 121 26.28 -9.06 11.88
C GLY A 121 26.29 -9.15 10.35
N ASN A 122 25.19 -9.59 9.74
CA ASN A 122 25.02 -9.54 8.29
C ASN A 122 24.21 -8.31 7.90
N ASP A 123 24.40 -7.83 6.68
CA ASP A 123 23.60 -6.72 6.15
C ASP A 123 22.14 -7.15 5.99
N ALA A 124 21.21 -6.26 6.31
CA ALA A 124 19.82 -6.43 5.95
C ALA A 124 19.65 -6.15 4.44
N TRP A 125 18.80 -6.92 3.78
CA TRP A 125 18.53 -6.77 2.34
C TRP A 125 17.19 -6.13 2.11
N HIS A 126 17.12 -5.31 1.06
CA HIS A 126 15.87 -4.76 0.53
C HIS A 126 15.49 -5.57 -0.71
N LEU A 127 14.45 -6.38 -0.59
CA LEU A 127 14.00 -7.25 -1.68
C LEU A 127 12.74 -6.62 -2.30
N PRO A 128 12.79 -6.13 -3.56
CA PRO A 128 11.61 -5.63 -4.26
C PRO A 128 10.52 -6.70 -4.31
N PHE A 129 9.34 -6.39 -3.78
CA PHE A 129 8.24 -7.34 -3.68
C PHE A 129 7.01 -6.86 -4.45
N VAL A 130 6.61 -5.61 -4.25
CA VAL A 130 5.53 -4.98 -5.00
C VAL A 130 6.08 -3.73 -5.67
N ILE A 131 5.83 -3.59 -6.97
CA ILE A 131 6.15 -2.38 -7.72
C ILE A 131 4.85 -1.91 -8.36
N GLY A 132 4.51 -0.64 -8.14
CA GLY A 132 3.28 -0.08 -8.66
C GLY A 132 3.34 1.44 -8.79
N PRO A 133 2.50 2.02 -9.66
CA PRO A 133 2.45 3.46 -9.82
C PRO A 133 1.66 4.13 -8.69
N VAL A 134 2.11 5.32 -8.29
CA VAL A 134 1.37 6.24 -7.45
C VAL A 134 0.54 7.15 -8.35
N ALA A 135 -0.76 7.20 -8.10
CA ALA A 135 -1.71 8.06 -8.79
C ALA A 135 -1.84 9.39 -8.05
N ILE A 136 -2.00 10.48 -8.79
CA ILE A 136 -2.64 11.69 -8.29
C ILE A 136 -4.13 11.48 -8.48
N ALA A 137 -4.78 11.06 -7.39
CA ALA A 137 -6.18 10.64 -7.40
C ALA A 137 -7.08 11.76 -6.88
N TYR A 138 -8.21 11.96 -7.54
CA TYR A 138 -9.13 13.03 -7.22
C TYR A 138 -10.60 12.56 -7.21
N ASN A 139 -11.43 13.32 -6.53
CA ASN A 139 -12.88 13.20 -6.56
C ASN A 139 -13.47 14.56 -6.92
N LEU A 140 -13.91 14.73 -8.17
CA LEU A 140 -14.43 16.00 -8.69
C LEU A 140 -15.63 15.73 -9.59
N GLU A 141 -16.82 16.16 -9.16
CA GLU A 141 -18.06 15.88 -9.88
C GLU A 141 -18.04 16.52 -11.29
N GLY A 142 -18.32 15.72 -12.30
CA GLY A 142 -18.44 16.15 -13.69
C GLY A 142 -17.09 16.27 -14.45
N VAL A 143 -15.98 15.87 -13.84
CA VAL A 143 -14.66 15.88 -14.48
C VAL A 143 -14.14 14.45 -14.58
N ASP A 144 -14.29 13.84 -15.75
CA ASP A 144 -13.86 12.46 -16.02
C ASP A 144 -12.38 12.38 -16.46
N GLU A 145 -11.83 13.45 -17.01
CA GLU A 145 -10.44 13.53 -17.47
C GLU A 145 -9.81 14.84 -16.98
N LEU A 146 -8.64 14.73 -16.38
CA LEU A 146 -7.90 15.85 -15.82
C LEU A 146 -6.42 15.72 -16.16
N ASN A 147 -5.84 16.77 -16.69
CA ASN A 147 -4.40 16.87 -16.94
C ASN A 147 -3.77 17.81 -15.92
N LEU A 148 -2.64 17.43 -15.34
CA LEU A 148 -1.87 18.26 -14.41
C LEU A 148 -0.38 18.18 -14.73
N SER A 149 0.26 19.33 -14.89
CA SER A 149 1.72 19.40 -14.84
C SER A 149 2.22 19.09 -13.44
N ILE A 150 3.45 18.60 -13.32
CA ILE A 150 4.04 18.31 -12.01
C ILE A 150 4.22 19.58 -11.19
N GLU A 151 4.47 20.72 -11.84
CA GLU A 151 4.52 22.02 -11.16
C GLU A 151 3.17 22.37 -10.52
N ASN A 152 2.05 22.17 -11.23
CA ASN A 152 0.71 22.42 -10.67
C ASN A 152 0.36 21.39 -9.58
N VAL A 153 0.76 20.13 -9.70
CA VAL A 153 0.65 19.15 -8.61
C VAL A 153 1.38 19.67 -7.37
N ALA A 154 2.64 20.09 -7.51
CA ALA A 154 3.42 20.61 -6.38
C ALA A 154 2.75 21.85 -5.73
N LYS A 155 2.23 22.77 -6.52
CA LYS A 155 1.52 23.98 -6.04
C LYS A 155 0.22 23.63 -5.32
N ILE A 156 -0.54 22.64 -5.80
CA ILE A 156 -1.75 22.14 -5.14
C ILE A 156 -1.39 21.58 -3.75
N PHE A 157 -0.43 20.69 -3.68
CA PHE A 157 -0.02 20.07 -2.42
C PHE A 157 0.70 21.02 -1.47
N LYS A 158 1.19 22.15 -1.96
CA LYS A 158 1.74 23.27 -1.17
C LYS A 158 0.69 24.27 -0.72
N GLY A 159 -0.55 24.18 -1.27
CA GLY A 159 -1.65 25.09 -0.98
C GLY A 159 -1.55 26.44 -1.69
N GLU A 160 -0.75 26.54 -2.74
CA GLU A 160 -0.64 27.73 -3.58
C GLU A 160 -1.78 27.81 -4.62
N ILE A 161 -2.24 26.66 -5.13
CA ILE A 161 -3.45 26.52 -5.92
C ILE A 161 -4.50 25.85 -5.04
N THR A 162 -5.64 26.53 -4.86
CA THR A 162 -6.68 26.12 -3.91
C THR A 162 -8.06 25.91 -4.53
N LYS A 163 -8.19 26.12 -5.84
CA LYS A 163 -9.45 25.92 -6.57
C LYS A 163 -9.21 25.12 -7.85
N TRP A 164 -10.19 24.27 -8.18
CA TRP A 164 -10.09 23.44 -9.38
C TRP A 164 -10.17 24.26 -10.69
N ASN A 165 -10.90 25.39 -10.70
CA ASN A 165 -10.96 26.29 -11.84
C ASN A 165 -9.87 27.37 -11.86
N ASP A 166 -8.77 27.17 -11.12
CA ASP A 166 -7.61 28.06 -11.20
C ASP A 166 -7.11 28.17 -12.65
N GLU A 167 -6.64 29.37 -13.03
CA GLU A 167 -6.19 29.66 -14.40
C GLU A 167 -5.07 28.70 -14.84
N ALA A 168 -4.19 28.32 -13.92
CA ALA A 168 -3.08 27.41 -14.21
C ALA A 168 -3.59 25.99 -14.56
N ILE A 169 -4.59 25.47 -13.82
CA ILE A 169 -5.19 24.17 -14.13
C ILE A 169 -6.04 24.25 -15.39
N SER A 170 -6.83 25.34 -15.54
CA SER A 170 -7.70 25.51 -16.71
C SER A 170 -6.92 25.60 -18.03
N ALA A 171 -5.72 26.16 -18.00
CA ALA A 171 -4.85 26.25 -19.17
C ALA A 171 -4.33 24.88 -19.67
N GLU A 172 -4.25 23.89 -18.78
CA GLU A 172 -3.83 22.51 -19.09
C GLU A 172 -5.03 21.63 -19.51
N ASN A 173 -6.26 22.13 -19.38
CA ASN A 173 -7.50 21.37 -19.59
C ASN A 173 -8.46 22.11 -20.55
N GLU A 174 -7.94 22.54 -21.71
CA GLU A 174 -8.74 23.24 -22.71
C GLU A 174 -10.00 22.41 -23.13
N GLY A 175 -11.18 23.00 -22.99
CA GLY A 175 -12.45 22.36 -23.34
C GLY A 175 -13.10 21.56 -22.20
N VAL A 176 -12.44 21.42 -21.05
CA VAL A 176 -13.02 20.87 -19.81
C VAL A 176 -13.58 22.00 -18.97
N GLU A 177 -14.85 21.90 -18.56
CA GLU A 177 -15.48 22.87 -17.65
C GLU A 177 -15.11 22.50 -16.21
N LEU A 178 -14.07 23.12 -15.65
CA LEU A 178 -13.66 22.92 -14.28
C LEU A 178 -14.54 23.72 -13.31
N PRO A 179 -15.10 23.09 -12.25
CA PRO A 179 -15.98 23.74 -11.30
C PRO A 179 -15.22 24.71 -10.37
N ASP A 180 -15.94 25.74 -9.87
CA ASP A 180 -15.45 26.63 -8.80
C ASP A 180 -15.56 25.93 -7.44
N THR A 181 -14.86 24.79 -7.32
CA THR A 181 -14.81 23.96 -6.11
C THR A 181 -13.43 24.13 -5.46
N ASP A 182 -13.40 24.21 -4.13
CA ASP A 182 -12.14 24.27 -3.39
C ASP A 182 -11.40 22.93 -3.46
N ILE A 183 -10.09 22.97 -3.60
CA ILE A 183 -9.25 21.76 -3.56
C ILE A 183 -9.03 21.35 -2.11
N SER A 184 -9.42 20.13 -1.78
CA SER A 184 -9.23 19.52 -0.46
C SER A 184 -8.12 18.49 -0.51
N VAL A 185 -6.91 18.87 -0.11
CA VAL A 185 -5.76 17.98 -0.06
C VAL A 185 -5.91 17.00 1.09
N VAL A 186 -5.79 15.70 0.80
CA VAL A 186 -5.68 14.63 1.80
C VAL A 186 -4.31 13.99 1.70
N TYR A 187 -3.60 13.94 2.80
CA TYR A 187 -2.23 13.40 2.87
C TYR A 187 -2.09 12.30 3.93
N ARG A 188 -0.99 11.56 3.89
CA ARG A 188 -0.69 10.48 4.85
C ARG A 188 -0.27 11.07 6.19
N SER A 189 -0.97 10.67 7.27
CA SER A 189 -0.68 11.10 8.64
C SER A 189 0.30 10.18 9.38
N ASP A 190 0.60 9.02 8.83
CA ASP A 190 1.59 8.06 9.32
C ASP A 190 2.97 8.29 8.68
N GLU A 191 4.01 7.63 9.19
CA GLU A 191 5.35 7.61 8.58
C GLU A 191 5.33 6.76 7.31
N SER A 192 4.97 7.41 6.20
CA SER A 192 4.62 6.78 4.94
C SER A 192 5.77 6.78 3.94
N GLY A 193 6.11 5.60 3.44
CA GLY A 193 7.02 5.51 2.30
C GLY A 193 6.42 6.05 1.00
N THR A 194 5.09 5.97 0.82
CA THR A 194 4.41 6.62 -0.31
C THR A 194 4.61 8.14 -0.27
N THR A 195 4.56 8.76 0.94
CA THR A 195 4.86 10.18 1.12
C THR A 195 6.31 10.49 0.78
N ASP A 196 7.25 9.69 1.26
CA ASP A 196 8.68 9.87 0.96
C ASP A 196 8.94 9.81 -0.55
N ASN A 197 8.39 8.78 -1.22
CA ASN A 197 8.50 8.62 -2.67
C ASN A 197 7.91 9.81 -3.44
N PHE A 198 6.72 10.26 -3.04
CA PHE A 198 6.04 11.40 -3.65
C PHE A 198 6.81 12.70 -3.48
N GLN A 199 7.34 12.97 -2.28
CA GLN A 199 8.15 14.17 -2.02
C GLN A 199 9.46 14.15 -2.81
N LYS A 200 10.17 13.00 -2.87
CA LYS A 200 11.37 12.85 -3.70
C LYS A 200 11.07 13.10 -5.19
N PHE A 201 9.96 12.55 -5.66
CA PHE A 201 9.52 12.76 -7.04
C PHE A 201 9.25 14.25 -7.30
N LEU A 202 8.49 14.94 -6.44
CA LEU A 202 8.24 16.38 -6.58
C LEU A 202 9.53 17.21 -6.50
N GLY A 203 10.45 16.86 -5.60
CA GLY A 203 11.76 17.50 -5.49
C GLY A 203 12.60 17.35 -6.77
N ALA A 204 12.54 16.20 -7.42
CA ALA A 204 13.25 15.96 -8.68
C ALA A 204 12.59 16.67 -9.88
N ALA A 205 11.26 16.63 -9.98
CA ALA A 205 10.52 17.11 -11.16
C ALA A 205 10.02 18.57 -11.04
N ALA A 206 9.87 19.11 -9.83
CA ALA A 206 9.42 20.47 -9.54
C ALA A 206 10.20 21.12 -8.39
N GLY A 207 11.51 20.93 -8.33
CA GLY A 207 12.38 21.39 -7.23
C GLY A 207 12.38 22.89 -6.96
N ASP A 208 12.00 23.70 -7.93
CA ASP A 208 11.81 25.15 -7.73
C ASP A 208 10.57 25.47 -6.87
N VAL A 209 9.63 24.52 -6.76
CA VAL A 209 8.40 24.65 -5.99
C VAL A 209 8.44 23.79 -4.74
N TRP A 210 8.95 22.54 -4.81
CA TRP A 210 8.93 21.58 -3.72
C TRP A 210 10.32 21.36 -3.12
N GLU A 211 10.46 21.63 -1.81
CA GLU A 211 11.76 21.60 -1.11
C GLU A 211 11.79 20.58 0.06
N THR A 212 10.65 19.94 0.38
CA THR A 212 10.56 19.01 1.51
C THR A 212 10.76 17.58 1.07
N GLU A 213 11.22 16.73 1.99
CA GLU A 213 11.48 15.31 1.80
C GLU A 213 11.10 14.51 3.05
N GLY A 214 11.14 13.17 2.95
CA GLY A 214 10.93 12.25 4.04
C GLY A 214 9.50 11.73 4.15
N GLN A 215 9.26 10.90 5.17
CA GLN A 215 8.04 10.12 5.32
C GLN A 215 6.86 10.88 5.94
N GLN A 216 7.08 12.10 6.40
CA GLN A 216 6.02 12.94 6.95
C GLN A 216 5.67 14.05 5.96
N PHE A 217 4.37 14.19 5.69
CA PHE A 217 3.89 15.28 4.84
C PHE A 217 4.03 16.61 5.60
N PRO A 218 4.47 17.72 4.93
CA PRO A 218 4.63 19.00 5.59
C PRO A 218 3.32 19.54 6.15
N ALA A 219 3.39 20.10 7.36
CA ALA A 219 2.21 20.64 8.03
C ALA A 219 1.72 21.94 7.36
N GLY A 220 0.42 22.19 7.42
CA GLY A 220 -0.19 23.48 7.06
C GLY A 220 -1.13 23.43 5.86
N VAL A 221 -1.20 22.34 5.11
CA VAL A 221 -2.12 22.17 3.97
C VAL A 221 -2.90 20.88 4.13
N GLY A 222 -4.23 20.93 3.98
CA GLY A 222 -5.08 19.77 3.91
C GLY A 222 -5.29 19.03 5.24
N GLU A 223 -5.74 17.79 5.15
CA GLU A 223 -6.05 16.91 6.29
C GLU A 223 -5.32 15.57 6.17
N GLY A 224 -4.89 15.03 7.30
CA GLY A 224 -4.18 13.76 7.36
C GLY A 224 -5.12 12.56 7.54
N ALA A 225 -4.88 11.48 6.77
CA ALA A 225 -5.52 10.19 6.97
C ALA A 225 -4.47 9.07 7.07
N ASN A 226 -4.79 8.03 7.84
CA ASN A 226 -3.85 6.94 8.09
C ASN A 226 -3.91 5.88 6.99
N GLY A 227 -2.76 5.54 6.43
CA GLY A 227 -2.60 4.50 5.43
C GLY A 227 -3.19 4.81 4.05
N SER A 228 -2.82 4.03 3.04
CA SER A 228 -3.27 4.22 1.66
C SER A 228 -4.78 4.09 1.51
N ASN A 229 -5.39 3.11 2.17
CA ASN A 229 -6.85 2.97 2.19
C ASN A 229 -7.55 4.16 2.86
N GLY A 230 -6.94 4.73 3.92
CA GLY A 230 -7.49 5.89 4.64
C GLY A 230 -7.56 7.13 3.77
N VAL A 231 -6.46 7.49 3.08
CA VAL A 231 -6.45 8.68 2.20
C VAL A 231 -7.40 8.50 1.01
N ALA A 232 -7.42 7.33 0.37
CA ALA A 232 -8.32 7.07 -0.75
C ALA A 232 -9.80 7.13 -0.33
N SER A 233 -10.15 6.53 0.82
CA SER A 233 -11.51 6.55 1.37
C SER A 233 -11.95 7.97 1.76
N GLN A 234 -11.05 8.78 2.33
CA GLN A 234 -11.38 10.15 2.70
C GLN A 234 -11.62 11.02 1.45
N VAL A 235 -10.78 10.91 0.42
CA VAL A 235 -10.96 11.63 -0.85
C VAL A 235 -12.28 11.24 -1.51
N SER A 236 -12.64 9.95 -1.52
CA SER A 236 -13.90 9.51 -2.13
C SER A 236 -15.16 10.12 -1.48
N ALA A 237 -15.05 10.60 -0.25
CA ALA A 237 -16.15 11.24 0.49
C ALA A 237 -16.17 12.78 0.35
N ILE A 238 -15.18 13.39 -0.29
CA ILE A 238 -15.02 14.85 -0.39
C ILE A 238 -15.06 15.26 -1.86
N ASP A 239 -16.09 15.99 -2.28
CA ASP A 239 -16.06 16.65 -3.60
C ASP A 239 -14.97 17.73 -3.62
N GLY A 240 -14.13 17.70 -4.64
CA GLY A 240 -12.91 18.51 -4.72
C GLY A 240 -11.70 17.90 -4.01
N GLY A 241 -11.81 16.67 -3.48
CA GLY A 241 -10.70 15.98 -2.82
C GLY A 241 -9.60 15.55 -3.78
N ILE A 242 -8.33 15.61 -3.32
CA ILE A 242 -7.13 15.14 -4.04
C ILE A 242 -6.15 14.47 -3.08
N THR A 243 -5.46 13.43 -3.54
CA THR A 243 -4.40 12.75 -2.82
C THR A 243 -3.39 12.11 -3.76
N TYR A 244 -2.25 11.70 -3.21
CA TYR A 244 -1.31 10.74 -3.83
C TYR A 244 -1.52 9.37 -3.17
N VAL A 245 -1.72 8.35 -3.98
CA VAL A 245 -1.99 6.99 -3.49
C VAL A 245 -1.71 5.98 -4.61
N GLU A 246 -1.39 4.74 -4.27
CA GLU A 246 -1.19 3.69 -5.27
C GLU A 246 -2.47 3.48 -6.09
N SER A 247 -2.32 3.32 -7.40
CA SER A 247 -3.44 3.26 -8.36
C SER A 247 -4.50 2.22 -8.03
N GLY A 248 -4.12 1.13 -7.36
CA GLY A 248 -5.05 0.10 -6.91
C GLY A 248 -6.07 0.61 -5.89
N PHE A 249 -5.66 1.47 -4.95
CA PHE A 249 -6.58 2.08 -3.97
C PHE A 249 -7.46 3.14 -4.63
N ALA A 250 -6.91 3.94 -5.56
CA ALA A 250 -7.71 4.90 -6.33
C ALA A 250 -8.83 4.19 -7.09
N THR A 251 -8.50 3.12 -7.81
CA THR A 251 -9.47 2.29 -8.56
C THR A 251 -10.51 1.66 -7.63
N GLN A 252 -10.09 1.13 -6.49
CA GLN A 252 -11.01 0.49 -5.53
C GLN A 252 -12.04 1.46 -4.95
N GLN A 253 -11.68 2.73 -4.81
CA GLN A 253 -12.56 3.80 -4.32
C GLN A 253 -13.30 4.54 -5.44
N GLY A 254 -13.06 4.19 -6.71
CA GLY A 254 -13.70 4.82 -7.87
C GLY A 254 -13.27 6.28 -8.08
N LEU A 255 -12.04 6.63 -7.69
CA LEU A 255 -11.48 7.96 -7.86
C LEU A 255 -11.05 8.21 -9.30
N GLY A 256 -11.13 9.45 -9.76
CA GLY A 256 -10.44 9.92 -10.96
C GLY A 256 -8.92 9.87 -10.76
N VAL A 257 -8.18 9.62 -11.83
CA VAL A 257 -6.73 9.64 -11.84
C VAL A 257 -6.27 10.67 -12.87
N ALA A 258 -5.50 11.65 -12.43
CA ALA A 258 -4.99 12.68 -13.33
C ALA A 258 -3.92 12.13 -14.28
N ASN A 259 -3.97 12.52 -15.54
CA ASN A 259 -2.85 12.40 -16.46
C ASN A 259 -1.78 13.41 -16.04
N LEU A 260 -0.54 12.98 -15.99
CA LEU A 260 0.56 13.84 -15.52
C LEU A 260 1.45 14.26 -16.68
N ASP A 261 1.73 15.57 -16.78
CA ASP A 261 2.68 16.11 -17.75
C ASP A 261 4.07 16.22 -17.12
N PHE A 262 4.95 15.34 -17.58
CA PHE A 262 6.37 15.30 -17.19
C PHE A 262 7.26 16.18 -18.09
N GLY A 263 6.67 17.09 -18.89
CA GLY A 263 7.37 18.03 -19.76
C GLY A 263 7.32 17.68 -21.26
N ALA A 264 6.70 16.56 -21.63
CA ALA A 264 6.51 16.12 -23.02
C ALA A 264 5.02 15.98 -23.41
N GLY A 265 4.13 16.47 -22.57
CA GLY A 265 2.68 16.34 -22.68
C GLY A 265 2.10 15.35 -21.67
N PRO A 266 0.77 15.38 -21.46
CA PRO A 266 0.10 14.53 -20.47
C PRO A 266 0.28 13.04 -20.78
N VAL A 267 0.62 12.27 -19.76
CA VAL A 267 0.77 10.82 -19.79
C VAL A 267 -0.29 10.19 -18.91
N GLU A 268 -1.11 9.33 -19.49
CA GLU A 268 -2.07 8.52 -18.76
C GLU A 268 -1.37 7.45 -17.93
N LEU A 269 -1.82 7.24 -16.69
CA LEU A 269 -1.37 6.14 -15.86
C LEU A 269 -2.00 4.83 -16.34
N ASN A 270 -1.25 4.04 -17.09
CA ASN A 270 -1.66 2.73 -17.57
C ASN A 270 -0.48 1.75 -17.63
N THR A 271 -0.75 0.51 -18.02
CA THR A 271 0.28 -0.55 -18.07
C THR A 271 1.41 -0.23 -19.05
N GLU A 272 1.13 0.46 -20.16
CA GLU A 272 2.13 0.80 -21.17
C GLU A 272 3.08 1.88 -20.64
N SER A 273 2.55 2.99 -20.11
CA SER A 273 3.34 4.09 -19.59
C SER A 273 4.19 3.71 -18.37
N VAL A 274 3.64 2.85 -17.48
CA VAL A 274 4.39 2.24 -16.37
C VAL A 274 5.47 1.30 -16.89
N GLY A 275 5.17 0.50 -17.93
CA GLY A 275 6.14 -0.39 -18.55
C GLY A 275 7.37 0.35 -19.10
N VAL A 276 7.15 1.51 -19.74
CA VAL A 276 8.26 2.36 -20.23
C VAL A 276 9.16 2.81 -19.08
N ALA A 277 8.58 3.19 -17.93
CA ALA A 277 9.38 3.59 -16.77
C ALA A 277 10.15 2.41 -16.17
N LEU A 278 9.55 1.23 -16.10
CA LEU A 278 10.20 0.01 -15.57
C LEU A 278 11.32 -0.50 -16.47
N ASP A 279 11.23 -0.35 -17.78
CA ASP A 279 12.28 -0.75 -18.72
C ASP A 279 13.60 0.03 -18.51
N ASN A 280 13.52 1.19 -17.84
CA ASN A 280 14.66 2.05 -17.51
C ASN A 280 15.02 2.05 -16.02
N LEU A 281 14.48 1.11 -15.24
CA LEU A 281 14.72 1.04 -13.80
C LEU A 281 16.13 0.55 -13.50
N GLU A 282 16.86 1.29 -12.68
CA GLU A 282 18.20 0.98 -12.20
C GLU A 282 18.19 0.75 -10.68
N PHE A 283 19.21 0.04 -10.18
CA PHE A 283 19.40 -0.18 -8.75
C PHE A 283 20.62 0.61 -8.25
N ALA A 284 20.45 1.27 -7.10
CA ALA A 284 21.51 2.03 -6.44
C ALA A 284 22.49 1.12 -5.66
N THR A 285 22.11 -0.14 -5.40
CA THR A 285 22.89 -1.12 -4.64
C THR A 285 23.26 -2.32 -5.49
N GLU A 286 24.23 -3.12 -5.02
CA GLU A 286 24.72 -4.30 -5.72
C GLU A 286 24.39 -5.58 -4.95
N GLY A 287 24.36 -6.71 -5.65
CA GLY A 287 24.23 -8.04 -5.05
C GLY A 287 22.79 -8.39 -4.74
N ASN A 288 22.54 -8.80 -3.48
CA ASN A 288 21.20 -9.21 -3.03
C ASN A 288 20.41 -8.07 -2.40
N ASP A 289 21.04 -6.95 -2.12
CA ASP A 289 20.37 -5.74 -1.68
C ASP A 289 19.96 -4.94 -2.92
N MET A 290 18.66 -4.80 -3.14
CA MET A 290 18.11 -4.31 -4.41
C MET A 290 17.32 -3.01 -4.21
N VAL A 291 17.99 -1.95 -3.80
CA VAL A 291 17.39 -0.62 -3.67
C VAL A 291 17.32 0.05 -5.05
N VAL A 292 16.15 0.49 -5.46
CA VAL A 292 15.95 1.23 -6.72
C VAL A 292 16.62 2.59 -6.65
N ASP A 293 17.29 2.97 -7.72
CA ASP A 293 17.80 4.33 -7.91
C ASP A 293 16.63 5.26 -8.29
N THR A 294 16.02 5.87 -7.28
CA THR A 294 14.88 6.78 -7.46
C THR A 294 15.29 8.08 -8.14
N ASP A 295 16.53 8.51 -8.00
CA ASP A 295 17.01 9.72 -8.65
C ASP A 295 17.11 9.51 -10.17
N ALA A 296 17.65 8.37 -10.59
CA ALA A 296 17.68 7.98 -12.00
C ALA A 296 16.26 7.77 -12.58
N LEU A 297 15.37 7.13 -11.82
CA LEU A 297 13.99 6.88 -12.21
C LEU A 297 13.23 8.19 -12.45
N PHE A 298 13.30 9.13 -11.49
CA PHE A 298 12.56 10.39 -11.54
C PHE A 298 13.15 11.41 -12.51
N ALA A 299 14.42 11.29 -12.85
CA ALA A 299 15.07 12.08 -13.89
C ALA A 299 14.81 11.55 -15.32
N SER A 300 14.13 10.40 -15.47
CA SER A 300 13.86 9.79 -16.76
C SER A 300 12.96 10.68 -17.62
N ASN A 301 13.42 10.98 -18.85
CA ASN A 301 12.67 11.75 -19.85
C ASN A 301 12.19 10.86 -21.01
N ALA A 302 11.99 9.57 -20.77
CA ALA A 302 11.52 8.64 -21.78
C ALA A 302 10.09 9.04 -22.21
N GLU A 303 9.88 9.21 -23.52
CA GLU A 303 8.57 9.57 -24.09
C GLU A 303 7.51 8.55 -23.71
N GLY A 304 6.37 9.01 -23.18
CA GLY A 304 5.28 8.16 -22.72
C GLY A 304 5.54 7.43 -21.40
N SER A 305 6.64 7.74 -20.70
CA SER A 305 6.95 7.18 -19.37
C SER A 305 6.11 7.80 -18.27
N TYR A 306 5.63 6.98 -17.33
CA TYR A 306 5.03 7.41 -16.06
C TYR A 306 5.99 7.07 -14.92
N PRO A 307 6.94 7.95 -14.56
CA PRO A 307 8.03 7.62 -13.63
C PRO A 307 7.65 7.66 -12.15
N LEU A 308 6.46 8.17 -11.78
CA LEU A 308 6.00 8.17 -10.39
C LEU A 308 5.62 6.75 -9.96
N ILE A 309 6.64 5.91 -9.82
CA ILE A 309 6.56 4.51 -9.43
C ILE A 309 7.06 4.33 -8.01
N LEU A 310 6.40 3.44 -7.28
CA LEU A 310 6.73 3.05 -5.92
C LEU A 310 7.22 1.60 -5.93
N THR A 311 8.35 1.35 -5.29
CA THR A 311 8.83 0.00 -5.00
C THR A 311 8.71 -0.27 -3.52
N THR A 312 7.95 -1.31 -3.17
CA THR A 312 7.88 -1.79 -1.79
C THR A 312 8.84 -2.95 -1.62
N TYR A 313 9.71 -2.84 -0.63
CA TYR A 313 10.69 -3.85 -0.25
C TYR A 313 10.21 -4.67 0.93
N GLU A 314 10.56 -5.94 0.94
CA GLU A 314 10.63 -6.73 2.16
C GLU A 314 12.07 -6.68 2.70
N ILE A 315 12.18 -6.25 3.95
CA ILE A 315 13.46 -6.07 4.66
C ILE A 315 13.61 -7.14 5.72
#